data_8f75083ccfd4a6c5f46fbf6c113765f3
#
_entry.id   8f75083ccfd4a6c5f46fbf6c113765f3
#
_cell.length_a   1.000
_cell.length_b   1.000
_cell.length_c   1.000
_cell.angle_alpha   90.00
_cell.angle_beta   90.00
_cell.angle_gamma   90.00
#
_symmetry.space_group_name_H-M   'P 1'
#
loop_
_entity.id
_entity.type
_entity.pdbx_description
1 polymer ?
#
loop_
_entity_poly.entity_id
_entity_poly.type
_entity_poly.pdbx_seq_one_letter_code
_entity_poly.pdbx_strand_id
1 'polypeptide(L)'
;MFDSRNKVNSIFFRNSIALVFLLIVSLSISIKQSDALSHEWIGVPKSEYGEQLWDKQSIKRNEDGSVRVLSKFIPKTKSEITKDILYTMDINCFEKSFRDVDVSIDEANSNFNDLADWQDPNGDKLILAVIGQVCSVEN
;
A
#
# COMPACT_ATOMS: atom_id res chain seq x y z
N MET A 1 1.90 -4.53 73.72
CA MET A 1 1.84 -3.35 72.85
C MET A 1 2.23 -3.84 71.45
N PHE A 2 1.21 -4.22 70.66
CA PHE A 2 1.40 -4.93 69.40
C PHE A 2 1.67 -3.96 68.28
N ASP A 3 2.66 -4.29 67.50
CA ASP A 3 3.25 -3.54 66.37
C ASP A 3 2.26 -3.43 65.19
N SER A 4 1.48 -2.36 65.20
CA SER A 4 0.51 -2.03 64.13
C SER A 4 1.16 -1.39 62.88
N ARG A 5 2.47 -1.09 62.90
CA ARG A 5 3.16 -0.36 61.81
C ARG A 5 3.57 -1.27 60.66
N ASN A 6 3.84 -2.53 60.88
CA ASN A 6 4.29 -3.42 59.83
C ASN A 6 3.17 -3.89 58.86
N LYS A 7 1.92 -3.84 59.32
CA LYS A 7 0.78 -4.28 58.47
C LYS A 7 0.38 -3.26 57.43
N VAL A 8 0.53 -2.00 57.71
CA VAL A 8 0.17 -0.90 56.79
C VAL A 8 1.15 -0.82 55.61
N ASN A 9 2.46 -0.97 55.89
CA ASN A 9 3.48 -0.94 54.83
C ASN A 9 3.37 -2.11 53.85
N SER A 10 2.95 -3.26 54.29
CA SER A 10 2.77 -4.45 53.42
C SER A 10 1.59 -4.28 52.43
N ILE A 11 0.52 -3.60 52.82
CA ILE A 11 -0.65 -3.36 52.00
C ILE A 11 -0.35 -2.30 50.92
N PHE A 12 0.36 -1.22 51.29
CA PHE A 12 0.78 -0.17 50.35
C PHE A 12 1.73 -0.73 49.29
N PHE A 13 2.68 -1.59 49.66
CA PHE A 13 3.65 -2.16 48.74
C PHE A 13 2.99 -3.12 47.75
N ARG A 14 2.05 -3.95 48.19
CA ARG A 14 1.28 -4.89 47.34
C ARG A 14 0.40 -4.15 46.34
N ASN A 15 -0.23 -3.06 46.72
CA ASN A 15 -1.08 -2.26 45.82
C ASN A 15 -0.24 -1.48 44.81
N SER A 16 0.95 -0.97 45.21
CA SER A 16 1.85 -0.28 44.26
C SER A 16 2.40 -1.24 43.20
N ILE A 17 2.77 -2.44 43.53
CA ILE A 17 3.25 -3.44 42.56
C ILE A 17 2.14 -3.83 41.58
N ALA A 18 0.91 -4.03 42.07
CA ALA A 18 -0.23 -4.34 41.19
C ALA A 18 -0.55 -3.21 40.21
N LEU A 19 -0.43 -1.96 40.64
CA LEU A 19 -0.65 -0.77 39.79
C LEU A 19 0.42 -0.63 38.72
N VAL A 20 1.68 -0.91 39.05
CA VAL A 20 2.79 -0.90 38.08
C VAL A 20 2.63 -2.02 37.05
N PHE A 21 2.22 -3.23 37.46
CA PHE A 21 1.93 -4.34 36.53
C PHE A 21 0.77 -4.01 35.57
N LEU A 22 -0.28 -3.37 36.07
CA LEU A 22 -1.43 -2.94 35.23
C LEU A 22 -1.02 -1.89 34.20
N LEU A 23 -0.14 -0.96 34.56
CA LEU A 23 0.41 0.03 33.65
C LEU A 23 1.31 -0.59 32.56
N ILE A 24 2.13 -1.58 32.90
CA ILE A 24 3.01 -2.26 31.96
C ILE A 24 2.19 -3.08 30.94
N VAL A 25 1.13 -3.77 31.41
CA VAL A 25 0.25 -4.53 30.52
C VAL A 25 -0.55 -3.62 29.58
N SER A 26 -0.98 -2.44 30.03
CA SER A 26 -1.69 -1.50 29.16
C SER A 26 -0.80 -0.86 28.09
N LEU A 27 0.50 -0.67 28.34
CA LEU A 27 1.44 -0.19 27.33
C LEU A 27 1.77 -1.25 26.26
N SER A 28 1.63 -2.53 26.56
CA SER A 28 1.95 -3.63 25.64
C SER A 28 0.91 -3.82 24.53
N ILE A 29 -0.29 -3.26 24.67
CA ILE A 29 -1.41 -3.48 23.72
C ILE A 29 -1.42 -2.46 22.57
N SER A 30 -0.56 -1.43 22.61
CA SER A 30 -0.59 -0.33 21.64
C SER A 30 0.47 -0.40 20.55
N ILE A 31 1.17 -1.50 20.38
CA ILE A 31 2.00 -1.70 19.19
C ILE A 31 1.05 -2.14 18.06
N LYS A 32 0.38 -1.19 17.43
CA LYS A 32 -0.10 -1.39 16.08
C LYS A 32 1.15 -1.62 15.24
N GLN A 33 1.39 -2.87 14.93
CA GLN A 33 2.33 -3.24 13.90
C GLN A 33 1.84 -2.54 12.63
N SER A 34 2.52 -1.48 12.24
CA SER A 34 2.39 -0.91 10.91
C SER A 34 2.87 -2.03 9.98
N ASP A 35 1.95 -2.77 9.38
CA ASP A 35 2.27 -3.61 8.25
C ASP A 35 2.87 -2.67 7.20
N ALA A 36 4.19 -2.66 7.12
CA ALA A 36 4.87 -2.07 5.99
C ALA A 36 4.32 -2.82 4.77
N LEU A 37 3.53 -2.15 3.94
CA LEU A 37 3.01 -2.73 2.70
C LEU A 37 4.21 -3.27 1.93
N SER A 38 4.37 -4.58 1.92
CA SER A 38 5.37 -5.24 1.10
C SER A 38 4.84 -5.25 -0.33
N HIS A 39 5.50 -4.54 -1.24
CA HIS A 39 5.16 -4.60 -2.65
C HIS A 39 5.58 -5.94 -3.27
N GLU A 40 4.70 -6.55 -4.07
CA GLU A 40 5.00 -7.71 -4.91
C GLU A 40 4.91 -7.28 -6.38
N TRP A 41 6.01 -6.78 -6.92
CA TRP A 41 6.07 -6.26 -8.28
C TRP A 41 6.09 -7.38 -9.32
N ILE A 42 5.09 -7.41 -10.19
CA ILE A 42 4.96 -8.34 -11.31
C ILE A 42 5.27 -7.57 -12.60
N GLY A 43 6.24 -8.04 -13.37
CA GLY A 43 6.62 -7.44 -14.64
C GLY A 43 5.74 -7.92 -15.79
N VAL A 44 5.44 -7.04 -16.73
CA VAL A 44 4.91 -7.41 -18.04
C VAL A 44 6.05 -7.54 -19.07
N PRO A 45 5.83 -8.12 -20.26
CA PRO A 45 6.87 -8.19 -21.29
C PRO A 45 7.42 -6.81 -21.62
N LYS A 46 8.76 -6.70 -21.61
CA LYS A 46 9.47 -5.43 -21.84
C LYS A 46 9.22 -4.87 -23.24
N SER A 47 9.23 -3.56 -23.36
CA SER A 47 9.16 -2.84 -24.62
C SER A 47 10.48 -2.14 -24.96
N GLU A 48 10.55 -1.55 -26.15
CA GLU A 48 11.66 -0.66 -26.52
C GLU A 48 11.68 0.65 -25.72
N TYR A 49 10.54 1.06 -25.15
CA TYR A 49 10.37 2.29 -24.37
C TYR A 49 10.71 2.13 -22.90
N GLY A 50 10.61 0.90 -22.35
CA GLY A 50 10.86 0.66 -20.94
C GLY A 50 10.27 -0.64 -20.41
N GLU A 51 10.23 -0.71 -19.09
CA GLU A 51 9.66 -1.83 -18.33
C GLU A 51 8.42 -1.34 -17.56
N GLN A 52 7.35 -2.10 -17.62
CA GLN A 52 6.14 -1.86 -16.84
C GLN A 52 5.98 -2.98 -15.81
N LEU A 53 5.68 -2.58 -14.58
CA LEU A 53 5.39 -3.48 -13.47
C LEU A 53 4.08 -3.06 -12.82
N TRP A 54 3.41 -3.99 -12.17
CA TRP A 54 2.25 -3.72 -11.32
C TRP A 54 2.41 -4.45 -9.99
N ASP A 55 1.84 -3.89 -8.93
CA ASP A 55 1.97 -4.43 -7.58
C ASP A 55 0.76 -5.30 -7.23
N LYS A 56 0.99 -6.60 -7.14
CA LYS A 56 -0.05 -7.59 -6.82
C LYS A 56 -0.66 -7.37 -5.43
N GLN A 57 0.11 -6.84 -4.48
CA GLN A 57 -0.39 -6.58 -3.13
C GLN A 57 -1.28 -5.32 -3.06
N SER A 58 -1.23 -4.47 -4.08
CA SER A 58 -2.02 -3.25 -4.13
C SER A 58 -3.42 -3.42 -4.70
N ILE A 59 -3.75 -4.60 -5.24
CA ILE A 59 -5.05 -4.86 -5.88
C ILE A 59 -6.20 -4.56 -4.90
N LYS A 60 -7.14 -3.75 -5.38
CA LYS A 60 -8.36 -3.41 -4.64
C LYS A 60 -9.55 -3.29 -5.61
N ARG A 61 -10.64 -3.99 -5.31
CA ARG A 61 -11.89 -3.84 -6.06
C ARG A 61 -12.64 -2.58 -5.60
N ASN A 62 -13.02 -1.75 -6.56
CA ASN A 62 -13.84 -0.56 -6.34
C ASN A 62 -15.34 -0.91 -6.33
N GLU A 63 -16.16 0.01 -5.85
CA GLU A 63 -17.63 -0.16 -5.80
C GLU A 63 -18.28 -0.25 -7.18
N ASP A 64 -17.67 0.38 -8.20
CA ASP A 64 -18.12 0.33 -9.60
C ASP A 64 -17.71 -0.97 -10.32
N GLY A 65 -17.04 -1.89 -9.62
CA GLY A 65 -16.57 -3.17 -10.16
C GLY A 65 -15.22 -3.08 -10.87
N SER A 66 -14.63 -1.90 -11.01
CA SER A 66 -13.27 -1.75 -11.51
C SER A 66 -12.23 -2.21 -10.48
N VAL A 67 -11.03 -2.46 -10.94
CA VAL A 67 -9.90 -2.93 -10.12
C VAL A 67 -8.85 -1.83 -10.05
N ARG A 68 -8.56 -1.35 -8.84
CA ARG A 68 -7.47 -0.42 -8.59
C ARG A 68 -6.17 -1.16 -8.37
N VAL A 69 -5.09 -0.68 -8.99
CA VAL A 69 -3.75 -1.26 -8.86
C VAL A 69 -2.69 -0.17 -8.92
N LEU A 70 -1.62 -0.34 -8.15
CA LEU A 70 -0.42 0.46 -8.27
C LEU A 70 0.46 -0.12 -9.37
N SER A 71 0.91 0.72 -10.28
CA SER A 71 1.77 0.34 -11.39
C SER A 71 3.00 1.25 -11.45
N LYS A 72 4.09 0.73 -12.02
CA LYS A 72 5.36 1.44 -12.13
C LYS A 72 5.92 1.29 -13.53
N PHE A 73 6.27 2.40 -14.16
CA PHE A 73 7.00 2.42 -15.42
C PHE A 73 8.45 2.85 -15.21
N ILE A 74 9.39 2.07 -15.72
CA ILE A 74 10.82 2.34 -15.71
C ILE A 74 11.24 2.65 -17.14
N PRO A 75 11.42 3.93 -17.51
CA PRO A 75 11.77 4.31 -18.87
C PRO A 75 13.15 3.80 -19.26
N LYS A 76 13.29 3.34 -20.51
CA LYS A 76 14.59 2.97 -21.08
C LYS A 76 15.18 4.21 -21.73
N THR A 77 15.92 5.00 -20.98
CA THR A 77 16.61 6.16 -21.55
C THR A 77 18.10 5.92 -21.64
N LYS A 78 18.77 6.66 -22.54
CA LYS A 78 20.23 6.66 -22.67
C LYS A 78 20.90 7.60 -21.66
N SER A 79 20.15 8.32 -20.84
CA SER A 79 20.65 9.24 -19.85
C SER A 79 20.59 8.62 -18.45
N GLU A 80 21.56 8.92 -17.58
CA GLU A 80 21.75 8.34 -16.26
C GLU A 80 20.67 8.70 -15.23
N ILE A 81 19.69 9.52 -15.59
CA ILE A 81 18.65 9.98 -14.66
C ILE A 81 17.28 9.54 -15.22
N THR A 82 17.01 8.27 -15.10
CA THR A 82 15.63 7.75 -15.27
C THR A 82 14.99 7.60 -13.92
N LYS A 83 13.95 8.37 -13.70
CA LYS A 83 13.12 8.23 -12.53
C LYS A 83 11.99 7.26 -12.85
N ASP A 84 11.71 6.37 -11.92
CA ASP A 84 10.54 5.51 -11.99
C ASP A 84 9.27 6.39 -11.91
N ILE A 85 8.28 6.07 -12.72
CA ILE A 85 6.99 6.74 -12.70
C ILE A 85 5.97 5.80 -12.08
N LEU A 86 5.37 6.20 -10.97
CA LEU A 86 4.33 5.45 -10.30
C LEU A 86 2.95 5.92 -10.75
N TYR A 87 2.06 4.98 -11.02
CA TYR A 87 0.67 5.21 -11.40
C TYR A 87 -0.25 4.46 -10.46
N THR A 88 -1.27 5.12 -9.96
CA THR A 88 -2.45 4.42 -9.44
C THR A 88 -3.48 4.39 -10.57
N MET A 89 -3.85 3.20 -11.00
CA MET A 89 -4.76 2.98 -12.12
C MET A 89 -6.03 2.28 -11.65
N ASP A 90 -7.17 2.66 -12.23
CA ASP A 90 -8.37 1.84 -12.21
C ASP A 90 -8.48 1.11 -13.56
N ILE A 91 -8.80 -0.18 -13.51
CA ILE A 91 -8.94 -1.05 -14.67
C ILE A 91 -10.36 -1.60 -14.72
N ASN A 92 -11.05 -1.38 -15.83
CA ASN A 92 -12.31 -2.04 -16.14
C ASN A 92 -12.01 -3.33 -16.92
N CYS A 93 -12.09 -4.47 -16.24
CA CYS A 93 -11.76 -5.76 -16.83
C CYS A 93 -12.77 -6.22 -17.90
N PHE A 94 -14.01 -5.76 -17.83
CA PHE A 94 -15.04 -6.09 -18.80
C PHE A 94 -14.81 -5.36 -20.13
N GLU A 95 -14.57 -4.05 -20.08
CA GLU A 95 -14.36 -3.20 -21.25
C GLU A 95 -12.90 -3.16 -21.71
N LYS A 96 -11.97 -3.68 -20.89
CA LYS A 96 -10.51 -3.59 -21.10
C LYS A 96 -10.02 -2.16 -21.25
N SER A 97 -10.63 -1.26 -20.52
CA SER A 97 -10.26 0.15 -20.41
C SER A 97 -9.55 0.44 -19.09
N PHE A 98 -8.86 1.55 -19.02
CA PHE A 98 -8.18 2.01 -17.83
C PHE A 98 -8.34 3.52 -17.64
N ARG A 99 -8.06 4.00 -16.43
CA ARG A 99 -7.90 5.43 -16.16
C ARG A 99 -6.81 5.62 -15.09
N ASP A 100 -6.04 6.68 -15.23
CA ASP A 100 -5.09 7.07 -14.21
C ASP A 100 -5.83 7.83 -13.09
N VAL A 101 -5.60 7.37 -11.86
CA VAL A 101 -6.17 7.97 -10.64
C VAL A 101 -5.15 8.91 -10.01
N ASP A 102 -3.89 8.52 -10.07
CA ASP A 102 -2.76 9.27 -9.54
C ASP A 102 -1.50 8.93 -10.33
N VAL A 103 -0.67 9.94 -10.61
CA VAL A 103 0.62 9.78 -11.29
C VAL A 103 1.68 10.53 -10.49
N SER A 104 2.70 9.84 -10.05
CA SER A 104 3.78 10.40 -9.24
C SER A 104 5.14 10.18 -9.91
N ILE A 105 5.85 11.28 -10.11
CA ILE A 105 7.23 11.31 -10.59
C ILE A 105 8.11 11.74 -9.42
N ASP A 106 8.66 10.80 -8.67
CA ASP A 106 9.20 10.94 -7.32
C ASP A 106 8.12 11.08 -6.23
N GLU A 107 8.43 10.60 -5.02
CA GLU A 107 7.54 10.58 -3.84
C GLU A 107 7.01 11.96 -3.38
N ALA A 108 7.27 13.03 -4.12
CA ALA A 108 6.87 14.39 -3.82
C ALA A 108 5.85 14.92 -4.83
N ASN A 109 4.58 14.97 -4.38
CA ASN A 109 3.46 15.72 -4.95
C ASN A 109 2.90 15.29 -6.30
N SER A 110 1.90 14.44 -6.25
CA SER A 110 0.88 14.36 -7.27
C SER A 110 -0.44 14.90 -6.70
N ASN A 111 -0.85 16.06 -7.17
CA ASN A 111 -2.18 16.61 -6.94
C ASN A 111 -3.00 16.42 -8.22
N PHE A 112 -3.47 15.21 -8.48
CA PHE A 112 -4.56 15.00 -9.42
C PHE A 112 -5.85 14.86 -8.60
N ASN A 113 -6.62 15.96 -8.50
CA ASN A 113 -7.90 15.96 -7.79
C ASN A 113 -9.06 15.48 -8.66
N ASP A 114 -8.85 15.25 -9.95
CA ASP A 114 -9.86 14.77 -10.88
C ASP A 114 -9.44 13.42 -11.45
N LEU A 115 -10.33 12.43 -11.31
CA LEU A 115 -10.17 11.14 -11.99
C LEU A 115 -10.12 11.38 -13.49
N ALA A 116 -9.12 10.84 -14.15
CA ALA A 116 -9.06 10.87 -15.61
C ALA A 116 -10.24 10.07 -16.20
N ASP A 117 -10.65 10.43 -17.40
CA ASP A 117 -11.65 9.69 -18.16
C ASP A 117 -11.13 8.28 -18.49
N TRP A 118 -12.08 7.34 -18.65
CA TRP A 118 -11.76 6.00 -19.11
C TRP A 118 -11.15 6.04 -20.50
N GLN A 119 -10.04 5.34 -20.68
CA GLN A 119 -9.24 5.33 -21.90
C GLN A 119 -9.16 3.91 -22.45
N ASP A 120 -9.24 3.79 -23.78
CA ASP A 120 -8.87 2.57 -24.49
C ASP A 120 -7.32 2.51 -24.59
N PRO A 121 -6.69 1.37 -24.36
CA PRO A 121 -5.23 1.21 -24.50
C PRO A 121 -4.69 1.52 -25.90
N ASN A 122 -5.54 1.55 -26.93
CA ASN A 122 -5.17 1.90 -28.32
C ASN A 122 -3.94 1.16 -28.87
N GLY A 123 -3.77 -0.11 -28.47
CA GLY A 123 -2.65 -0.94 -28.88
C GLY A 123 -1.37 -0.74 -28.09
N ASP A 124 -1.38 0.03 -27.00
CA ASP A 124 -0.27 0.05 -26.04
C ASP A 124 -0.09 -1.33 -25.41
N LYS A 125 0.98 -2.01 -25.82
CA LYS A 125 1.25 -3.40 -25.43
C LYS A 125 1.57 -3.53 -23.94
N LEU A 126 2.13 -2.50 -23.32
CA LEU A 126 2.45 -2.51 -21.88
C LEU A 126 1.17 -2.43 -21.06
N ILE A 127 0.29 -1.49 -21.38
CA ILE A 127 -1.00 -1.32 -20.69
C ILE A 127 -1.90 -2.53 -20.92
N LEU A 128 -1.98 -3.03 -22.16
CA LEU A 128 -2.75 -4.25 -22.47
C LEU A 128 -2.26 -5.46 -21.66
N ALA A 129 -0.96 -5.59 -21.47
CA ALA A 129 -0.39 -6.68 -20.69
C ALA A 129 -0.69 -6.52 -19.18
N VAL A 130 -0.65 -5.30 -18.64
CA VAL A 130 -1.09 -5.03 -17.25
C VAL A 130 -2.55 -5.40 -17.07
N ILE A 131 -3.43 -4.91 -17.93
CA ILE A 131 -4.87 -5.23 -17.89
C ILE A 131 -5.08 -6.74 -17.94
N GLY A 132 -4.42 -7.42 -18.88
CA GLY A 132 -4.54 -8.87 -19.03
C GLY A 132 -4.13 -9.65 -17.78
N GLN A 133 -3.01 -9.28 -17.16
CA GLN A 133 -2.52 -9.95 -15.95
C GLN A 133 -3.39 -9.64 -14.72
N VAL A 134 -3.71 -8.37 -14.48
CA VAL A 134 -4.55 -7.94 -13.35
C VAL A 134 -5.92 -8.60 -13.41
N CYS A 135 -6.58 -8.57 -14.56
CA CYS A 135 -7.90 -9.18 -14.74
C CYS A 135 -7.89 -10.70 -14.65
N SER A 136 -6.75 -11.36 -14.91
CA SER A 136 -6.64 -12.81 -14.75
C SER A 136 -6.52 -13.26 -13.29
N VAL A 137 -6.03 -12.39 -12.41
CA VAL A 137 -5.90 -12.67 -10.97
C VAL A 137 -7.22 -12.45 -10.24
N GLU A 138 -8.08 -11.58 -10.77
CA GLU A 138 -9.37 -11.21 -10.18
C GLU A 138 -10.53 -12.15 -10.57
N ASN A 139 -10.34 -13.03 -11.52
CA ASN A 139 -11.29 -14.08 -11.90
C ASN A 139 -11.05 -15.36 -11.12
#